data_d1d47c30c66de53f8d08edc3e2c54693
#
_entry.id   d1d47c30c66de53f8d08edc3e2c54693
#
_cell.length_a   1.000
_cell.length_b   1.000
_cell.length_c   1.000
_cell.angle_alpha   90.00
_cell.angle_beta   90.00
_cell.angle_gamma   90.00
#
_symmetry.space_group_name_H-M   'P 1'
#
loop_
_entity.id
_entity.type
_entity.pdbx_description
1 polymer ?
#
loop_
_entity_poly.entity_id
_entity_poly.type
_entity_poly.pdbx_seq_one_letter_code
_entity_poly.pdbx_strand_id
1 'polypeptide(L)'
;MNTNFRHLAIALVVAIFSVQCTHNDSDIPKIPTTIEQNFKAGSSTHEGITLQYQESAIASSKAGKSALVIVLHGQYANGSDNKSQLRQDAMIRVWHHLSSNKIKSIMLAPQCPIKYAWDENPADLNRAAMSECLKAMIDECIMKNPTIDTSRIYILGYSDANEPAGGGGVWRMLSDYTELFAAGMSVAADPDDSIVASNIAKTPLLSVKGVTDVHAVSPMLDTFGDWIRDAGGTLREEILHISSREDLCREAFSKELLDWVLNFTK
;
A
#
# COMPACT_ATOMS: atom_id res chain seq x y z
N MET A 1 60.18 45.40 19.41
CA MET A 1 59.27 45.44 18.23
C MET A 1 58.16 44.46 18.53
N ASN A 2 57.01 45.00 19.01
CA ASN A 2 55.81 44.20 19.33
C ASN A 2 54.84 44.27 18.15
N THR A 3 54.51 43.14 17.57
CA THR A 3 53.40 43.06 16.58
C THR A 3 52.27 42.24 17.18
N ASN A 4 51.19 42.96 17.54
CA ASN A 4 49.92 42.39 17.98
C ASN A 4 49.15 41.89 16.78
N PHE A 5 48.88 40.57 16.68
CA PHE A 5 47.85 40.02 15.79
C PHE A 5 46.50 40.00 16.53
N ARG A 6 45.59 40.83 16.09
CA ARG A 6 44.18 40.79 16.48
C ARG A 6 43.49 39.75 15.61
N HIS A 7 43.04 38.64 16.22
CA HIS A 7 42.11 37.70 15.56
C HIS A 7 40.70 38.30 15.55
N LEU A 8 40.19 38.57 14.35
CA LEU A 8 38.82 38.95 14.12
C LEU A 8 37.98 37.70 14.01
N ALA A 9 37.19 37.37 15.01
CA ALA A 9 36.22 36.27 14.95
C ALA A 9 34.96 36.78 14.23
N ILE A 10 34.73 36.25 13.02
CA ILE A 10 33.47 36.48 12.29
C ILE A 10 32.48 35.44 12.81
N ALA A 11 31.49 35.89 13.58
CA ALA A 11 30.36 35.06 13.97
C ALA A 11 29.36 34.96 12.80
N LEU A 12 29.28 33.79 12.18
CA LEU A 12 28.29 33.48 11.17
C LEU A 12 26.97 33.16 11.88
N VAL A 13 26.02 34.10 11.87
CA VAL A 13 24.65 33.86 12.36
C VAL A 13 23.88 33.14 11.25
N VAL A 14 23.72 31.84 11.39
CA VAL A 14 22.82 31.04 10.55
C VAL A 14 21.40 31.24 11.10
N ALA A 15 20.60 32.05 10.42
CA ALA A 15 19.17 32.17 10.71
C ALA A 15 18.46 30.92 10.16
N ILE A 16 18.12 29.98 11.05
CA ILE A 16 17.26 28.85 10.73
C ILE A 16 15.83 29.40 10.66
N PHE A 17 15.31 29.62 9.46
CA PHE A 17 13.88 29.84 9.26
C PHE A 17 13.17 28.49 9.38
N SER A 18 12.62 28.19 10.55
CA SER A 18 11.63 27.14 10.71
C SER A 18 10.32 27.62 10.08
N VAL A 19 10.02 27.14 8.89
CA VAL A 19 8.66 27.28 8.33
C VAL A 19 7.77 26.36 9.13
N GLN A 20 7.10 26.88 10.14
CA GLN A 20 5.98 26.22 10.79
C GLN A 20 4.82 26.25 9.80
N CYS A 21 4.59 25.16 9.07
CA CYS A 21 3.31 24.93 8.41
C CYS A 21 2.25 24.77 9.50
N THR A 22 1.54 25.84 9.82
CA THR A 22 0.29 25.75 10.58
C THR A 22 -0.76 25.16 9.66
N HIS A 23 -0.91 23.82 9.69
CA HIS A 23 -2.07 23.17 9.14
C HIS A 23 -3.26 23.60 10.00
N ASN A 24 -4.19 24.35 9.43
CA ASN A 24 -5.48 24.57 10.04
C ASN A 24 -6.27 23.26 9.97
N ASP A 25 -6.51 22.60 11.11
CA ASP A 25 -7.30 21.38 11.25
C ASP A 25 -8.74 21.50 10.73
N SER A 26 -9.21 22.72 10.40
CA SER A 26 -10.56 22.96 9.92
C SER A 26 -10.83 22.57 8.46
N ASP A 27 -9.77 22.36 7.65
CA ASP A 27 -9.90 22.10 6.21
C ASP A 27 -9.66 20.62 5.83
N ILE A 28 -9.41 19.74 6.79
CA ILE A 28 -9.30 18.30 6.52
C ILE A 28 -10.72 17.76 6.31
N PRO A 29 -11.06 17.25 5.11
CA PRO A 29 -12.36 16.63 4.88
C PRO A 29 -12.57 15.53 5.92
N LYS A 30 -13.70 15.57 6.66
CA LYS A 30 -14.01 14.50 7.63
C LYS A 30 -14.16 13.19 6.88
N ILE A 31 -13.17 12.30 7.07
CA ILE A 31 -13.21 10.96 6.53
C ILE A 31 -14.34 10.19 7.21
N PRO A 32 -15.21 9.48 6.48
CA PRO A 32 -16.26 8.66 7.07
C PRO A 32 -15.66 7.66 8.06
N THR A 33 -16.33 7.43 9.17
CA THR A 33 -15.92 6.41 10.16
C THR A 33 -16.34 5.00 9.76
N THR A 34 -17.21 4.86 8.77
CA THR A 34 -17.65 3.57 8.23
C THR A 34 -17.96 3.69 6.73
N ILE A 35 -17.62 2.64 6.00
CA ILE A 35 -17.86 2.52 4.56
C ILE A 35 -18.69 1.27 4.20
N GLU A 36 -19.09 0.48 5.19
CA GLU A 36 -19.72 -0.85 5.00
C GLU A 36 -20.92 -0.80 4.05
N GLN A 37 -21.76 0.24 4.13
CA GLN A 37 -22.94 0.39 3.28
C GLN A 37 -22.65 0.58 1.78
N ASN A 38 -21.40 0.84 1.43
CA ASN A 38 -20.96 1.05 0.04
C ASN A 38 -20.38 -0.21 -0.59
N PHE A 39 -20.39 -1.31 0.15
CA PHE A 39 -19.79 -2.57 -0.29
C PHE A 39 -20.83 -3.68 -0.39
N LYS A 40 -20.51 -4.66 -1.25
CA LYS A 40 -21.25 -5.91 -1.44
C LYS A 40 -20.34 -7.08 -1.15
N ALA A 41 -20.82 -8.04 -0.37
CA ALA A 41 -20.09 -9.24 -0.04
C ALA A 41 -19.96 -10.17 -1.28
N GLY A 42 -18.78 -10.76 -1.42
CA GLY A 42 -18.47 -11.77 -2.41
C GLY A 42 -17.54 -12.84 -1.82
N SER A 43 -17.30 -13.87 -2.59
CA SER A 43 -16.33 -14.91 -2.28
C SER A 43 -15.76 -15.51 -3.56
N SER A 44 -14.51 -15.97 -3.48
CA SER A 44 -13.83 -16.75 -4.51
C SER A 44 -13.24 -17.99 -3.86
N THR A 45 -13.25 -19.14 -4.54
CA THR A 45 -12.69 -20.38 -4.01
C THR A 45 -11.64 -20.91 -4.96
N HIS A 46 -10.42 -21.11 -4.43
CA HIS A 46 -9.31 -21.68 -5.15
C HIS A 46 -8.72 -22.84 -4.36
N GLU A 47 -8.61 -24.02 -4.97
CA GLU A 47 -8.08 -25.26 -4.37
C GLU A 47 -8.67 -25.59 -2.98
N GLY A 48 -9.98 -25.37 -2.82
CA GLY A 48 -10.69 -25.63 -1.56
C GLY A 48 -10.56 -24.55 -0.49
N ILE A 49 -9.78 -23.49 -0.74
CA ILE A 49 -9.67 -22.32 0.13
C ILE A 49 -10.65 -21.26 -0.36
N THR A 50 -11.58 -20.82 0.51
CA THR A 50 -12.52 -19.76 0.20
C THR A 50 -12.03 -18.44 0.77
N LEU A 51 -11.74 -17.49 -0.13
CA LEU A 51 -11.40 -16.11 0.18
C LEU A 51 -12.67 -15.27 0.12
N GLN A 52 -13.09 -14.73 1.26
CA GLN A 52 -14.18 -13.76 1.32
C GLN A 52 -13.67 -12.36 0.97
N TYR A 53 -14.49 -11.57 0.33
CA TYR A 53 -14.16 -10.18 0.00
C TYR A 53 -15.38 -9.27 0.02
N GLN A 54 -15.13 -7.99 0.09
CA GLN A 54 -16.11 -6.93 -0.11
C GLN A 54 -15.76 -6.16 -1.38
N GLU A 55 -16.76 -5.82 -2.19
CA GLU A 55 -16.62 -5.12 -3.46
C GLU A 55 -17.37 -3.79 -3.43
N SER A 56 -16.73 -2.71 -3.85
CA SER A 56 -17.37 -1.41 -4.04
C SER A 56 -17.11 -0.88 -5.45
N ALA A 57 -18.19 -0.59 -6.17
CA ALA A 57 -18.13 0.08 -7.48
C ALA A 57 -18.23 1.59 -7.31
N ILE A 58 -17.17 2.31 -7.63
CA ILE A 58 -17.10 3.77 -7.56
C ILE A 58 -17.43 4.35 -8.93
N ALA A 59 -18.56 5.06 -8.99
CA ALA A 59 -19.03 5.69 -10.22
C ALA A 59 -18.26 6.99 -10.53
N SER A 60 -18.16 7.31 -11.80
CA SER A 60 -17.64 8.58 -12.29
C SER A 60 -18.42 9.03 -13.51
N SER A 61 -18.57 10.34 -13.68
CA SER A 61 -19.14 10.92 -14.90
C SER A 61 -18.17 10.84 -16.11
N LYS A 62 -16.89 10.53 -15.88
CA LYS A 62 -15.89 10.38 -16.93
C LYS A 62 -16.17 9.08 -17.71
N ALA A 63 -16.18 9.19 -19.03
CA ALA A 63 -16.22 8.00 -19.91
C ALA A 63 -14.96 7.15 -19.71
N GLY A 64 -15.05 5.87 -20.08
CA GLY A 64 -13.93 4.94 -20.03
C GLY A 64 -14.15 3.75 -19.09
N LYS A 65 -13.18 2.87 -19.07
CA LYS A 65 -13.16 1.67 -18.23
C LYS A 65 -12.83 2.00 -16.78
N SER A 66 -13.16 1.10 -15.88
CA SER A 66 -12.88 1.21 -14.43
C SER A 66 -11.49 0.68 -14.09
N ALA A 67 -10.76 1.37 -13.23
CA ALA A 67 -9.60 0.78 -12.57
C ALA A 67 -10.04 -0.36 -11.63
N LEU A 68 -9.14 -1.30 -11.34
CA LEU A 68 -9.33 -2.30 -10.29
C LEU A 68 -8.34 -2.01 -9.17
N VAL A 69 -8.84 -1.82 -7.95
CA VAL A 69 -8.02 -1.48 -6.77
C VAL A 69 -8.22 -2.54 -5.71
N ILE A 70 -7.17 -3.30 -5.41
CA ILE A 70 -7.16 -4.32 -4.37
C ILE A 70 -6.50 -3.72 -3.12
N VAL A 71 -7.14 -3.84 -1.95
CA VAL A 71 -6.58 -3.34 -0.70
C VAL A 71 -6.51 -4.47 0.32
N LEU A 72 -5.29 -4.80 0.74
CA LEU A 72 -5.00 -5.84 1.71
C LEU A 72 -4.94 -5.23 3.11
N HIS A 73 -5.73 -5.78 4.01
CA HIS A 73 -5.81 -5.34 5.41
C HIS A 73 -4.62 -5.82 6.24
N GLY A 74 -4.41 -5.19 7.41
CA GLY A 74 -3.46 -5.64 8.42
C GLY A 74 -3.98 -6.84 9.23
N GLN A 75 -3.12 -7.39 10.08
CA GLN A 75 -3.34 -8.65 10.79
C GLN A 75 -4.61 -8.67 11.64
N TYR A 76 -4.97 -7.55 12.29
CA TYR A 76 -6.12 -7.51 13.20
C TYR A 76 -7.50 -7.65 12.51
N ALA A 77 -7.53 -7.70 11.18
CA ALA A 77 -8.75 -7.96 10.43
C ALA A 77 -8.83 -9.37 9.83
N ASN A 78 -7.85 -10.25 10.13
CA ASN A 78 -7.95 -11.66 9.79
C ASN A 78 -9.22 -12.26 10.39
N GLY A 79 -9.97 -13.02 9.58
CA GLY A 79 -11.26 -13.51 10.07
C GLY A 79 -12.09 -14.23 9.02
N SER A 80 -13.38 -14.34 9.35
CA SER A 80 -14.40 -14.96 8.49
C SER A 80 -15.73 -14.20 8.56
N ASP A 81 -15.75 -13.01 9.15
CA ASP A 81 -16.96 -12.18 9.26
C ASP A 81 -17.22 -11.36 7.99
N ASN A 82 -16.23 -11.30 7.10
CA ASN A 82 -16.23 -10.49 5.88
C ASN A 82 -16.62 -9.00 6.11
N LYS A 83 -16.22 -8.44 7.27
CA LYS A 83 -16.54 -7.06 7.68
C LYS A 83 -15.39 -6.34 8.35
N SER A 84 -14.59 -7.04 9.16
CA SER A 84 -13.53 -6.43 9.97
C SER A 84 -12.51 -5.68 9.13
N GLN A 85 -12.21 -6.15 7.91
CA GLN A 85 -11.31 -5.46 6.98
C GLN A 85 -11.80 -4.06 6.59
N LEU A 86 -13.13 -3.84 6.49
CA LEU A 86 -13.69 -2.54 6.12
C LEU A 86 -13.59 -1.48 7.21
N ARG A 87 -13.26 -1.88 8.44
CA ARG A 87 -13.13 -0.98 9.59
C ARG A 87 -11.71 -0.46 9.77
N GLN A 88 -10.76 -0.98 9.00
CA GLN A 88 -9.38 -0.50 9.04
C GLN A 88 -9.26 0.84 8.31
N ASP A 89 -8.45 1.73 8.89
CA ASP A 89 -8.27 3.10 8.41
C ASP A 89 -7.75 3.14 6.96
N ALA A 90 -6.86 2.23 6.58
CA ALA A 90 -6.36 2.09 5.21
C ALA A 90 -7.51 1.88 4.20
N MET A 91 -8.45 0.97 4.50
CA MET A 91 -9.62 0.72 3.65
C MET A 91 -10.51 1.96 3.49
N ILE A 92 -10.78 2.62 4.62
CA ILE A 92 -11.62 3.82 4.67
C ILE A 92 -10.98 4.93 3.84
N ARG A 93 -9.67 5.15 3.98
CA ARG A 93 -8.93 6.22 3.28
C ARG A 93 -8.84 5.98 1.79
N VAL A 94 -8.52 4.76 1.36
CA VAL A 94 -8.49 4.42 -0.06
C VAL A 94 -9.87 4.58 -0.68
N TRP A 95 -10.92 4.03 -0.06
CA TRP A 95 -12.29 4.18 -0.55
C TRP A 95 -12.71 5.66 -0.62
N HIS A 96 -12.43 6.43 0.43
CA HIS A 96 -12.74 7.87 0.47
C HIS A 96 -11.99 8.63 -0.64
N HIS A 97 -10.71 8.34 -0.85
CA HIS A 97 -9.93 8.96 -1.93
C HIS A 97 -10.53 8.68 -3.31
N LEU A 98 -10.85 7.41 -3.59
CA LEU A 98 -11.46 7.01 -4.87
C LEU A 98 -12.82 7.68 -5.08
N SER A 99 -13.68 7.68 -4.06
CA SER A 99 -15.05 8.21 -4.15
C SER A 99 -15.09 9.75 -4.23
N SER A 100 -14.32 10.44 -3.39
CA SER A 100 -14.29 11.92 -3.35
C SER A 100 -13.68 12.52 -4.61
N ASN A 101 -12.67 11.86 -5.19
CA ASN A 101 -12.05 12.31 -6.45
C ASN A 101 -12.75 11.74 -7.69
N LYS A 102 -13.86 10.99 -7.51
CA LYS A 102 -14.64 10.39 -8.60
C LYS A 102 -13.77 9.56 -9.56
N ILE A 103 -12.83 8.78 -9.00
CA ILE A 103 -11.98 7.87 -9.75
C ILE A 103 -12.79 6.62 -10.07
N LYS A 104 -13.17 6.46 -11.35
CA LYS A 104 -13.96 5.32 -11.80
C LYS A 104 -13.21 4.02 -11.54
N SER A 105 -13.69 3.21 -10.61
CA SER A 105 -12.99 2.01 -10.14
C SER A 105 -13.92 0.96 -9.56
N ILE A 106 -13.42 -0.26 -9.49
CA ILE A 106 -13.92 -1.32 -8.61
C ILE A 106 -12.86 -1.51 -7.54
N MET A 107 -13.24 -1.41 -6.27
CA MET A 107 -12.37 -1.68 -5.13
C MET A 107 -12.72 -3.04 -4.54
N LEU A 108 -11.72 -3.90 -4.39
CA LEU A 108 -11.83 -5.19 -3.69
C LEU A 108 -11.11 -5.10 -2.34
N ALA A 109 -11.81 -5.50 -1.30
CA ALA A 109 -11.32 -5.62 0.06
C ALA A 109 -11.44 -7.08 0.51
N PRO A 110 -10.48 -7.96 0.17
CA PRO A 110 -10.48 -9.35 0.62
C PRO A 110 -10.20 -9.43 2.12
N GLN A 111 -10.68 -10.51 2.77
CA GLN A 111 -10.38 -10.83 4.16
C GLN A 111 -9.55 -12.10 4.25
N CYS A 112 -8.32 -11.99 4.77
CA CYS A 112 -7.46 -13.14 5.03
C CYS A 112 -8.07 -14.01 6.13
N PRO A 113 -8.24 -15.31 5.93
CA PRO A 113 -8.72 -16.18 6.99
C PRO A 113 -7.69 -16.33 8.11
N ILE A 114 -8.11 -16.58 9.35
CA ILE A 114 -7.25 -16.57 10.57
C ILE A 114 -5.99 -17.48 10.46
N LYS A 115 -6.05 -18.54 9.68
CA LYS A 115 -4.96 -19.53 9.58
C LYS A 115 -3.95 -19.23 8.49
N TYR A 116 -4.10 -18.11 7.80
CA TYR A 116 -3.34 -17.75 6.62
C TYR A 116 -2.70 -16.37 6.77
N ALA A 117 -1.69 -16.08 5.94
CA ALA A 117 -1.07 -14.77 5.83
C ALA A 117 -0.99 -14.35 4.36
N TRP A 118 -1.01 -13.04 4.11
CA TRP A 118 -0.96 -12.50 2.75
C TRP A 118 0.36 -12.75 2.04
N ASP A 119 1.44 -12.88 2.77
CA ASP A 119 2.83 -12.98 2.31
C ASP A 119 3.40 -14.40 2.35
N GLU A 120 2.56 -15.41 2.54
CA GLU A 120 2.99 -16.81 2.51
C GLU A 120 3.85 -17.11 1.28
N ASN A 121 5.00 -17.75 1.49
CA ASN A 121 5.81 -18.25 0.39
C ASN A 121 5.19 -19.55 -0.16
N PRO A 122 4.73 -19.58 -1.43
CA PRO A 122 4.12 -20.80 -1.99
C PRO A 122 5.03 -22.03 -1.93
N ALA A 123 6.35 -21.84 -2.00
CA ALA A 123 7.31 -22.93 -1.97
C ALA A 123 7.36 -23.68 -0.63
N ASP A 124 6.90 -23.07 0.46
CA ASP A 124 6.92 -23.64 1.81
C ASP A 124 5.60 -24.36 2.15
N LEU A 125 4.64 -24.38 1.24
CA LEU A 125 3.30 -24.88 1.48
C LEU A 125 3.02 -26.16 0.69
N ASN A 126 2.16 -27.01 1.27
CA ASN A 126 1.55 -28.16 0.59
C ASN A 126 0.08 -27.91 0.20
N ARG A 127 -0.32 -26.67 0.09
CA ARG A 127 -1.64 -26.15 -0.28
C ARG A 127 -1.48 -24.88 -1.08
N ALA A 128 -2.54 -24.37 -1.69
CA ALA A 128 -2.51 -23.06 -2.31
C ALA A 128 -2.14 -21.94 -1.32
N ALA A 129 -1.28 -21.01 -1.74
CA ALA A 129 -0.95 -19.82 -0.98
C ALA A 129 -2.04 -18.73 -1.12
N MET A 130 -2.01 -17.74 -0.21
CA MET A 130 -2.95 -16.61 -0.33
C MET A 130 -2.72 -15.77 -1.59
N SER A 131 -1.50 -15.71 -2.12
CA SER A 131 -1.24 -15.04 -3.41
C SER A 131 -1.99 -15.71 -4.58
N GLU A 132 -2.09 -17.04 -4.59
CA GLU A 132 -2.84 -17.80 -5.60
C GLU A 132 -4.35 -17.59 -5.44
N CYS A 133 -4.85 -17.58 -4.20
CA CYS A 133 -6.26 -17.27 -3.92
C CYS A 133 -6.63 -15.83 -4.31
N LEU A 134 -5.75 -14.85 -4.06
CA LEU A 134 -5.92 -13.46 -4.49
C LEU A 134 -5.93 -13.37 -6.02
N LYS A 135 -5.01 -14.06 -6.70
CA LYS A 135 -4.97 -14.08 -8.16
C LYS A 135 -6.26 -14.64 -8.75
N ALA A 136 -6.76 -15.76 -8.22
CA ALA A 136 -8.02 -16.35 -8.66
C ALA A 136 -9.21 -15.39 -8.46
N MET A 137 -9.28 -14.71 -7.29
CA MET A 137 -10.31 -13.69 -7.01
C MET A 137 -10.24 -12.53 -8.02
N ILE A 138 -9.04 -12.04 -8.33
CA ILE A 138 -8.82 -10.94 -9.29
C ILE A 138 -9.28 -11.37 -10.68
N ASP A 139 -8.91 -12.56 -11.14
CA ASP A 139 -9.30 -13.09 -12.44
C ASP A 139 -10.81 -13.24 -12.57
N GLU A 140 -11.47 -13.79 -11.54
CA GLU A 140 -12.91 -13.87 -11.49
C GLU A 140 -13.59 -12.49 -11.55
N CYS A 141 -13.04 -11.51 -10.83
CA CYS A 141 -13.57 -10.14 -10.86
C CYS A 141 -13.45 -9.54 -12.28
N ILE A 142 -12.32 -9.72 -12.94
CA ILE A 142 -12.10 -9.22 -14.31
C ILE A 142 -13.07 -9.90 -15.28
N MET A 143 -13.26 -11.22 -15.17
CA MET A 143 -14.21 -11.95 -16.03
C MET A 143 -15.67 -11.49 -15.83
N LYS A 144 -16.07 -11.25 -14.60
CA LYS A 144 -17.42 -10.78 -14.26
C LYS A 144 -17.67 -9.32 -14.67
N ASN A 145 -16.61 -8.51 -14.78
CA ASN A 145 -16.68 -7.07 -15.04
C ASN A 145 -15.87 -6.65 -16.27
N PRO A 146 -16.37 -6.85 -17.51
CA PRO A 146 -15.66 -6.52 -18.75
C PRO A 146 -15.36 -5.02 -18.92
N THR A 147 -15.92 -4.18 -18.05
CA THR A 147 -15.62 -2.74 -17.99
C THR A 147 -14.34 -2.42 -17.25
N ILE A 148 -13.66 -3.40 -16.63
CA ILE A 148 -12.36 -3.21 -16.01
C ILE A 148 -11.29 -2.94 -17.06
N ASP A 149 -10.45 -1.95 -16.78
CA ASP A 149 -9.25 -1.66 -17.53
C ASP A 149 -8.09 -2.49 -16.98
N THR A 150 -7.72 -3.54 -17.66
CA THR A 150 -6.63 -4.43 -17.21
C THR A 150 -5.25 -3.80 -17.24
N SER A 151 -5.11 -2.60 -17.83
CA SER A 151 -3.89 -1.80 -17.72
C SER A 151 -3.84 -0.96 -16.43
N ARG A 152 -4.92 -0.92 -15.65
CA ARG A 152 -5.04 -0.13 -14.42
C ARG A 152 -5.52 -0.99 -13.25
N ILE A 153 -4.70 -1.98 -12.89
CA ILE A 153 -4.90 -2.83 -11.71
C ILE A 153 -3.86 -2.46 -10.67
N TYR A 154 -4.30 -2.11 -9.47
CA TYR A 154 -3.44 -1.65 -8.39
C TYR A 154 -3.62 -2.52 -7.16
N ILE A 155 -2.52 -2.72 -6.41
CA ILE A 155 -2.54 -3.44 -5.14
C ILE A 155 -1.92 -2.58 -4.04
N LEU A 156 -2.65 -2.38 -2.96
CA LEU A 156 -2.23 -1.62 -1.80
C LEU A 156 -2.35 -2.50 -0.56
N GLY A 157 -1.46 -2.33 0.41
CA GLY A 157 -1.52 -3.12 1.64
C GLY A 157 -0.86 -2.40 2.80
N TYR A 158 -1.36 -2.70 4.00
CA TYR A 158 -0.89 -2.14 5.26
C TYR A 158 -0.61 -3.24 6.27
N SER A 159 0.50 -3.11 6.99
CA SER A 159 0.86 -3.98 8.12
C SER A 159 0.76 -3.21 9.43
N ASP A 160 -0.02 -3.74 10.37
CA ASP A 160 -0.33 -3.08 11.65
C ASP A 160 0.34 -3.71 12.87
N ALA A 161 1.18 -4.72 12.66
CA ALA A 161 1.95 -5.40 13.69
C ALA A 161 3.32 -5.84 13.16
N ASN A 162 4.15 -6.43 14.04
CA ASN A 162 5.43 -7.03 13.67
C ASN A 162 5.27 -8.34 12.86
N GLU A 163 4.05 -8.67 12.48
CA GLU A 163 3.71 -9.85 11.69
C GLU A 163 3.46 -9.43 10.24
N PRO A 164 3.88 -10.24 9.29
CA PRO A 164 3.61 -10.02 7.88
C PRO A 164 2.11 -9.94 7.62
N ALA A 165 1.67 -8.84 7.03
CA ALA A 165 0.25 -8.60 6.77
C ALA A 165 0.07 -7.98 5.37
N GLY A 166 -0.90 -7.09 5.17
CA GLY A 166 -1.23 -6.57 3.85
C GLY A 166 -0.07 -5.96 3.07
N GLY A 167 0.85 -5.26 3.76
CA GLY A 167 2.05 -4.71 3.12
C GLY A 167 2.98 -5.80 2.57
N GLY A 168 3.23 -6.86 3.36
CA GLY A 168 4.00 -8.04 2.91
C GLY A 168 3.32 -8.75 1.73
N GLY A 169 1.98 -8.86 1.77
CA GLY A 169 1.20 -9.41 0.67
C GLY A 169 1.35 -8.63 -0.65
N VAL A 170 1.59 -7.31 -0.60
CA VAL A 170 1.90 -6.53 -1.81
C VAL A 170 3.22 -6.99 -2.41
N TRP A 171 4.29 -7.11 -1.61
CA TRP A 171 5.58 -7.61 -2.08
C TRP A 171 5.44 -9.00 -2.73
N ARG A 172 4.71 -9.90 -2.07
CA ARG A 172 4.44 -11.24 -2.58
C ARG A 172 3.72 -11.22 -3.93
N MET A 173 2.62 -10.47 -4.03
CA MET A 173 1.84 -10.40 -5.25
C MET A 173 2.61 -9.80 -6.43
N LEU A 174 3.44 -8.79 -6.19
CA LEU A 174 4.28 -8.19 -7.24
C LEU A 174 5.41 -9.13 -7.68
N SER A 175 5.94 -9.95 -6.76
CA SER A 175 6.97 -10.95 -7.08
C SER A 175 6.41 -12.13 -7.88
N ASP A 176 5.23 -12.63 -7.47
CA ASP A 176 4.62 -13.82 -8.07
C ASP A 176 3.92 -13.51 -9.40
N TYR A 177 3.37 -12.29 -9.56
CA TYR A 177 2.54 -11.90 -10.72
C TYR A 177 3.01 -10.60 -11.37
N THR A 178 4.19 -10.63 -11.96
CA THR A 178 4.97 -9.49 -12.43
C THR A 178 4.29 -8.61 -13.49
N GLU A 179 3.28 -9.10 -14.20
CA GLU A 179 2.59 -8.37 -15.27
C GLU A 179 1.12 -8.05 -14.92
N LEU A 180 0.72 -8.37 -13.70
CA LEU A 180 -0.68 -8.19 -13.30
C LEU A 180 -0.99 -6.73 -12.95
N PHE A 181 -0.10 -6.05 -12.26
CA PHE A 181 -0.35 -4.74 -11.67
C PHE A 181 0.28 -3.59 -12.44
N ALA A 182 -0.40 -2.46 -12.46
CA ALA A 182 0.13 -1.19 -12.96
C ALA A 182 1.03 -0.51 -11.93
N ALA A 183 0.73 -0.66 -10.63
CA ALA A 183 1.56 -0.23 -9.52
C ALA A 183 1.15 -0.94 -8.23
N GLY A 184 2.05 -0.92 -7.24
CA GLY A 184 1.80 -1.39 -5.88
C GLY A 184 2.13 -0.34 -4.82
N MET A 185 1.56 -0.51 -3.62
CA MET A 185 1.88 0.29 -2.45
C MET A 185 1.94 -0.60 -1.21
N SER A 186 3.13 -0.72 -0.63
CA SER A 186 3.38 -1.44 0.61
C SER A 186 3.61 -0.47 1.75
N VAL A 187 2.86 -0.61 2.84
CA VAL A 187 2.97 0.24 4.03
C VAL A 187 3.33 -0.61 5.24
N ALA A 188 4.37 -0.20 5.97
CA ALA A 188 4.87 -0.83 7.19
C ALA A 188 5.26 -2.31 7.02
N ALA A 189 5.84 -2.68 5.86
CA ALA A 189 6.33 -4.03 5.61
C ALA A 189 7.59 -4.02 4.74
N ASP A 190 8.46 -4.99 5.01
CA ASP A 190 9.64 -5.31 4.21
C ASP A 190 9.39 -6.55 3.34
N PRO A 191 10.15 -6.71 2.24
CA PRO A 191 10.18 -7.98 1.52
C PRO A 191 10.85 -9.06 2.40
N ASP A 192 10.37 -10.30 2.30
CA ASP A 192 11.08 -11.44 2.85
C ASP A 192 12.15 -11.99 1.88
N ASP A 193 12.97 -12.93 2.35
CA ASP A 193 14.10 -13.50 1.60
C ASP A 193 13.69 -14.24 0.31
N SER A 194 12.41 -14.58 0.16
CA SER A 194 11.88 -15.27 -1.02
C SER A 194 11.40 -14.32 -2.12
N ILE A 195 11.36 -13.02 -1.86
CA ILE A 195 10.98 -12.00 -2.84
C ILE A 195 12.15 -11.73 -3.81
N VAL A 196 11.84 -11.65 -5.09
CA VAL A 196 12.84 -11.47 -6.15
C VAL A 196 12.82 -10.03 -6.67
N ALA A 197 13.89 -9.28 -6.41
CA ALA A 197 14.00 -7.85 -6.76
C ALA A 197 13.77 -7.58 -8.25
N SER A 198 14.29 -8.43 -9.15
CA SER A 198 14.09 -8.29 -10.60
C SER A 198 12.62 -8.51 -11.03
N ASN A 199 11.81 -9.21 -10.24
CA ASN A 199 10.38 -9.34 -10.46
C ASN A 199 9.66 -8.07 -10.04
N ILE A 200 10.00 -7.55 -8.85
CA ILE A 200 9.45 -6.27 -8.36
C ILE A 200 9.77 -5.13 -9.32
N ALA A 201 10.98 -5.11 -9.90
CA ALA A 201 11.41 -4.09 -10.85
C ALA A 201 10.48 -3.91 -12.08
N LYS A 202 9.64 -4.88 -12.38
CA LYS A 202 8.69 -4.82 -13.50
C LYS A 202 7.44 -3.98 -13.20
N THR A 203 7.21 -3.63 -11.92
CA THR A 203 6.02 -2.89 -11.50
C THR A 203 6.43 -1.71 -10.61
N PRO A 204 6.00 -0.47 -10.89
CA PRO A 204 6.21 0.66 -10.00
C PRO A 204 5.71 0.36 -8.58
N LEU A 205 6.54 0.62 -7.58
CA LEU A 205 6.23 0.34 -6.18
C LEU A 205 6.50 1.58 -5.31
N LEU A 206 5.54 1.89 -4.45
CA LEU A 206 5.68 2.81 -3.33
C LEU A 206 5.84 2.01 -2.04
N SER A 207 6.96 2.16 -1.34
CA SER A 207 7.20 1.62 -0.01
C SER A 207 7.15 2.74 1.02
N VAL A 208 6.27 2.64 2.01
CA VAL A 208 6.08 3.66 3.05
C VAL A 208 6.36 3.06 4.42
N LYS A 209 7.20 3.73 5.21
CA LYS A 209 7.61 3.27 6.56
C LYS A 209 7.58 4.40 7.56
N GLY A 210 7.40 4.06 8.84
CA GLY A 210 7.58 4.97 9.96
C GLY A 210 8.99 4.86 10.55
N VAL A 211 9.57 5.98 10.99
CA VAL A 211 10.92 6.02 11.61
C VAL A 211 11.05 5.11 12.84
N THR A 212 9.96 4.90 13.57
CA THR A 212 9.94 4.01 14.75
C THR A 212 9.53 2.57 14.42
N ASP A 213 9.25 2.28 13.17
CA ASP A 213 8.99 0.92 12.73
C ASP A 213 10.32 0.15 12.80
N VAL A 214 10.40 -0.88 13.64
CA VAL A 214 11.61 -1.70 13.78
C VAL A 214 12.04 -2.34 12.46
N HIS A 215 11.13 -2.48 11.51
CA HIS A 215 11.41 -2.94 10.16
C HIS A 215 11.84 -1.81 9.20
N ALA A 216 11.61 -0.54 9.55
CA ALA A 216 11.96 0.62 8.71
C ALA A 216 13.47 0.87 8.59
N VAL A 217 14.27 0.25 9.46
CA VAL A 217 15.72 0.46 9.56
C VAL A 217 16.47 -0.84 9.19
N SER A 218 15.82 -1.76 8.48
CA SER A 218 16.49 -2.98 8.01
C SER A 218 17.52 -2.61 6.94
N PRO A 219 18.84 -2.87 7.18
CA PRO A 219 19.86 -2.72 6.14
C PRO A 219 19.56 -3.55 4.88
N MET A 220 18.71 -4.57 5.03
CA MET A 220 18.25 -5.43 3.94
C MET A 220 17.39 -4.64 2.95
N LEU A 221 16.57 -3.68 3.41
CA LEU A 221 15.72 -2.93 2.49
C LEU A 221 16.53 -1.95 1.63
N ASP A 222 17.51 -1.25 2.20
CA ASP A 222 18.38 -0.35 1.43
C ASP A 222 19.04 -1.12 0.28
N THR A 223 19.60 -2.31 0.60
CA THR A 223 20.22 -3.19 -0.39
C THR A 223 19.19 -3.73 -1.40
N PHE A 224 18.00 -4.11 -0.94
CA PHE A 224 16.94 -4.63 -1.81
C PHE A 224 16.38 -3.54 -2.73
N GLY A 225 16.24 -2.33 -2.22
CA GLY A 225 15.85 -1.15 -2.99
C GLY A 225 16.86 -0.84 -4.11
N ASP A 226 18.15 -0.96 -3.83
CA ASP A 226 19.20 -0.80 -4.83
C ASP A 226 19.11 -1.88 -5.91
N TRP A 227 18.88 -3.14 -5.55
CA TRP A 227 18.68 -4.21 -6.53
C TRP A 227 17.47 -4.00 -7.44
N ILE A 228 16.38 -3.43 -6.91
CA ILE A 228 15.22 -3.06 -7.74
C ILE A 228 15.62 -1.97 -8.73
N ARG A 229 16.32 -0.93 -8.29
CA ARG A 229 16.78 0.18 -9.15
C ARG A 229 17.79 -0.27 -10.19
N ASP A 230 18.75 -1.12 -9.80
CA ASP A 230 19.74 -1.71 -10.71
C ASP A 230 19.10 -2.59 -11.79
N ALA A 231 17.97 -3.24 -11.45
CA ALA A 231 17.14 -3.96 -12.42
C ALA A 231 16.25 -3.06 -13.29
N GLY A 232 16.37 -1.73 -13.17
CA GLY A 232 15.61 -0.75 -13.93
C GLY A 232 14.20 -0.46 -13.39
N GLY A 233 13.90 -0.89 -12.16
CA GLY A 233 12.59 -0.71 -11.53
C GLY A 233 12.34 0.71 -11.02
N THR A 234 11.06 1.06 -10.89
CA THR A 234 10.61 2.31 -10.27
C THR A 234 10.22 2.04 -8.81
N LEU A 235 11.10 2.39 -7.88
CA LEU A 235 10.84 2.31 -6.45
C LEU A 235 10.85 3.73 -5.85
N ARG A 236 9.72 4.14 -5.26
CA ARG A 236 9.61 5.32 -4.39
C ARG A 236 9.58 4.83 -2.95
N GLU A 237 10.48 5.36 -2.13
CA GLU A 237 10.53 5.09 -0.70
C GLU A 237 10.18 6.35 0.07
N GLU A 238 9.26 6.23 1.02
CA GLU A 238 8.85 7.30 1.93
C GLU A 238 9.07 6.85 3.36
N ILE A 239 9.95 7.57 4.07
CA ILE A 239 10.20 7.37 5.50
C ILE A 239 9.53 8.50 6.26
N LEU A 240 8.41 8.20 6.90
CA LEU A 240 7.61 9.17 7.63
C LEU A 240 8.11 9.29 9.08
N HIS A 241 8.39 10.52 9.53
CA HIS A 241 8.82 10.82 10.90
C HIS A 241 7.63 10.78 11.88
N ILE A 242 7.03 9.61 12.03
CA ILE A 242 5.80 9.38 12.77
C ILE A 242 6.03 8.26 13.78
N SER A 243 5.53 8.43 14.99
CA SER A 243 5.71 7.49 16.10
C SER A 243 4.51 6.58 16.36
N SER A 244 3.34 6.91 15.83
CA SER A 244 2.14 6.09 15.98
C SER A 244 1.77 5.40 14.68
N ARG A 245 1.26 4.17 14.76
CA ARG A 245 0.79 3.42 13.58
C ARG A 245 -0.46 4.03 12.96
N GLU A 246 -1.32 4.62 13.78
CA GLU A 246 -2.51 5.32 13.30
C GLU A 246 -2.13 6.53 12.44
N ASP A 247 -1.17 7.33 12.90
CA ASP A 247 -0.65 8.46 12.14
C ASP A 247 0.09 7.99 10.89
N LEU A 248 0.87 6.90 10.98
CA LEU A 248 1.52 6.31 9.81
C LEU A 248 0.50 5.90 8.75
N CYS A 249 -0.57 5.21 9.14
CA CYS A 249 -1.64 4.83 8.21
C CYS A 249 -2.29 6.07 7.59
N ARG A 250 -2.54 7.11 8.40
CA ARG A 250 -3.12 8.37 7.90
C ARG A 250 -2.27 9.04 6.85
N GLU A 251 -0.98 9.20 7.11
CA GLU A 251 -0.06 9.91 6.21
C GLU A 251 0.32 9.06 4.99
N ALA A 252 0.49 7.75 5.17
CA ALA A 252 0.78 6.83 4.08
C ALA A 252 -0.35 6.83 3.03
N PHE A 253 -1.62 6.78 3.48
CA PHE A 253 -2.77 6.84 2.57
C PHE A 253 -3.25 8.28 2.33
N SER A 254 -2.32 9.24 2.27
CA SER A 254 -2.58 10.62 1.87
C SER A 254 -2.96 10.72 0.40
N LYS A 255 -3.57 11.86 0.03
CA LYS A 255 -3.94 12.12 -1.37
C LYS A 255 -2.73 12.07 -2.31
N GLU A 256 -1.60 12.64 -1.90
CA GLU A 256 -0.39 12.70 -2.73
C GLU A 256 0.13 11.29 -3.08
N LEU A 257 0.26 10.43 -2.06
CA LEU A 257 0.83 9.10 -2.24
C LEU A 257 -0.13 8.18 -3.00
N LEU A 258 -1.44 8.29 -2.74
CA LEU A 258 -2.46 7.56 -3.51
C LEU A 258 -2.51 8.01 -4.97
N ASP A 259 -2.43 9.32 -5.24
CA ASP A 259 -2.37 9.84 -6.61
C ASP A 259 -1.12 9.34 -7.34
N TRP A 260 0.03 9.25 -6.67
CA TRP A 260 1.24 8.70 -7.26
C TRP A 260 1.04 7.27 -7.74
N VAL A 261 0.47 6.41 -6.90
CA VAL A 261 0.21 4.99 -7.24
C VAL A 261 -0.79 4.88 -8.40
N LEU A 262 -1.89 5.63 -8.33
CA LEU A 262 -3.00 5.52 -9.28
C LEU A 262 -2.72 6.19 -10.65
N ASN A 263 -1.56 6.85 -10.79
CA ASN A 263 -1.16 7.52 -12.03
C ASN A 263 -0.46 6.59 -13.04
N PHE A 264 -0.05 5.39 -12.62
CA PHE A 264 0.59 4.43 -13.51
C PHE A 264 -0.42 3.65 -14.35
N THR A 265 0.01 3.30 -15.56
CA THR A 265 -0.69 2.35 -16.45
C THR A 265 0.36 1.41 -17.05
N LYS A 266 -0.04 0.16 -17.31
CA LYS A 266 0.82 -0.79 -18.03
C LYS A 266 0.89 -0.45 -19.52
#